data_cc899a7ee88713d98515a1eb821af1a0
#
_entry.id   cc899a7ee88713d98515a1eb821af1a0
#
_cell.length_a   1.000
_cell.length_b   1.000
_cell.length_c   1.000
_cell.angle_alpha   90.00
_cell.angle_beta   90.00
_cell.angle_gamma   90.00
#
_symmetry.space_group_name_H-M   'P 1'
#
loop_
_entity.id
_entity.type
_entity.pdbx_description
1 polymer ?
#
loop_
_entity_poly.entity_id
_entity_poly.type
_entity_poly.pdbx_seq_one_letter_code
_entity_poly.pdbx_strand_id
1 'polypeptide(L)'
;MTYPFVSYKVGARRIALVVAALLAMLPLASTPSQAAAKIQHLISPGGIEAWFVQDSTVPLIAMEYAFGGGATQDPADKPGVGNLVADLLDEGSGDLDSNTFHERLDRRAIELSFTSTREQFRGSLRMLRDNKDEAFDLLRMALTSAHFDSADVERIRSQVISSLKRDTSNPTSLASRKFLEMAYGDHPYGRPTSGTLDSVPKIDVADMKDYVRRVLAKDTLKIAVVGDVDPATLGKLLDQTFGGLPAKASLIPVADVEAAKPPQRAFVPLDVPQTVVMFGGPGVRRHDPHFMAAYVVNHILGGGTLSSRLYREVREKRGLAYSIYESLLWMDHSALVAGTTGTRADRAGETIDAIEKEVRRIAVDGPTQQELDEAKSYLKGSQMLALDTSSKLAAALLQYQLDKLPIDYIEKRNAIVDAVTLDEAKKAAQRLWGQGLLTVVVGRAPQAAAQPAAVAAPTAN
;
A
#
# COMPACT_ATOMS: atom_id res chain seq x y z
N MET A 1 -38.77 -12.38 -82.84
CA MET A 1 -38.67 -11.09 -82.18
C MET A 1 -37.38 -11.05 -81.43
N THR A 2 -36.34 -10.46 -82.00
CA THR A 2 -34.96 -10.40 -81.44
C THR A 2 -34.78 -9.00 -80.93
N TYR A 3 -34.41 -8.90 -79.59
CA TYR A 3 -34.01 -7.65 -78.98
C TYR A 3 -32.48 -7.54 -78.99
N PRO A 4 -31.88 -6.33 -79.28
CA PRO A 4 -30.46 -6.16 -79.34
C PRO A 4 -29.83 -5.89 -77.94
N PHE A 5 -28.71 -6.54 -77.71
CA PHE A 5 -27.81 -6.29 -76.56
C PHE A 5 -27.06 -4.97 -76.75
N VAL A 6 -27.25 -3.99 -75.86
CA VAL A 6 -26.48 -2.77 -75.82
C VAL A 6 -25.36 -2.98 -74.77
N SER A 7 -24.09 -2.93 -75.26
CA SER A 7 -22.93 -3.09 -74.45
C SER A 7 -22.53 -1.75 -73.76
N TYR A 8 -22.62 -1.74 -72.39
CA TYR A 8 -22.13 -0.64 -71.56
C TYR A 8 -20.64 -0.84 -71.20
N LYS A 9 -19.70 -0.40 -71.99
CA LYS A 9 -18.26 -0.44 -71.71
C LYS A 9 -17.65 0.90 -71.27
N VAL A 10 -18.40 1.90 -70.80
CA VAL A 10 -17.87 3.24 -70.49
C VAL A 10 -17.90 3.60 -68.98
N GLY A 11 -18.47 2.76 -68.13
CA GLY A 11 -18.64 3.08 -66.70
C GLY A 11 -17.47 2.76 -65.77
N ALA A 12 -16.70 1.72 -66.05
CA ALA A 12 -15.72 1.18 -65.09
C ALA A 12 -14.49 2.06 -64.82
N ARG A 13 -14.00 2.82 -65.79
CA ARG A 13 -12.83 3.71 -65.61
C ARG A 13 -13.16 5.00 -64.85
N ARG A 14 -14.40 5.51 -64.93
CA ARG A 14 -14.82 6.71 -64.16
C ARG A 14 -15.15 6.39 -62.71
N ILE A 15 -15.67 5.20 -62.40
CA ILE A 15 -15.92 4.74 -61.06
C ILE A 15 -14.59 4.45 -60.30
N ALA A 16 -13.58 3.88 -60.96
CA ALA A 16 -12.27 3.64 -60.39
C ALA A 16 -11.52 4.93 -60.01
N LEU A 17 -11.66 6.02 -60.80
CA LEU A 17 -11.06 7.31 -60.49
C LEU A 17 -11.77 8.05 -59.35
N VAL A 18 -13.07 7.92 -59.22
CA VAL A 18 -13.84 8.52 -58.11
C VAL A 18 -13.56 7.78 -56.79
N VAL A 19 -13.43 6.46 -56.80
CA VAL A 19 -13.05 5.66 -55.59
C VAL A 19 -11.60 5.94 -55.19
N ALA A 20 -10.66 6.12 -56.12
CA ALA A 20 -9.29 6.49 -55.81
C ALA A 20 -9.18 7.94 -55.27
N ALA A 21 -10.01 8.87 -55.73
CA ALA A 21 -10.06 10.23 -55.19
C ALA A 21 -10.73 10.31 -53.80
N LEU A 22 -11.73 9.44 -53.49
CA LEU A 22 -12.34 9.32 -52.18
C LEU A 22 -11.42 8.64 -51.17
N LEU A 23 -10.58 7.69 -51.57
CA LEU A 23 -9.56 7.07 -50.70
C LEU A 23 -8.38 8.01 -50.42
N ALA A 24 -8.09 8.98 -51.31
CA ALA A 24 -7.05 9.99 -51.08
C ALA A 24 -7.51 11.16 -50.19
N MET A 25 -8.80 11.28 -49.89
CA MET A 25 -9.39 12.27 -48.96
C MET A 25 -9.73 11.69 -47.58
N LEU A 26 -9.33 10.46 -47.23
CA LEU A 26 -9.32 10.05 -45.85
C LEU A 26 -8.30 10.94 -45.13
N PRO A 27 -8.73 11.87 -44.24
CA PRO A 27 -7.78 12.53 -43.36
C PRO A 27 -7.04 11.39 -42.63
N LEU A 28 -5.71 11.41 -42.68
CA LEU A 28 -4.91 10.75 -41.66
C LEU A 28 -5.45 11.31 -40.33
N ALA A 29 -6.44 10.62 -39.79
CA ALA A 29 -6.81 10.79 -38.42
C ALA A 29 -5.53 10.41 -37.65
N SER A 30 -4.69 11.42 -37.40
CA SER A 30 -3.72 11.35 -36.33
C SER A 30 -4.55 10.99 -35.12
N THR A 31 -4.60 9.68 -34.77
CA THR A 31 -4.98 9.27 -33.44
C THR A 31 -4.20 10.19 -32.52
N PRO A 32 -4.86 10.97 -31.64
CA PRO A 32 -4.11 11.68 -30.64
C PRO A 32 -3.28 10.58 -29.97
N SER A 33 -1.97 10.61 -30.17
CA SER A 33 -1.05 9.92 -29.31
C SER A 33 -1.47 10.41 -27.93
N GLN A 34 -2.07 9.56 -27.14
CA GLN A 34 -2.30 9.82 -25.74
C GLN A 34 -0.88 9.94 -25.19
N ALA A 35 -0.34 11.15 -25.26
CA ALA A 35 0.96 11.46 -24.71
C ALA A 35 0.84 11.06 -23.23
N ALA A 36 1.56 10.02 -22.86
CA ALA A 36 1.62 9.60 -21.46
C ALA A 36 1.87 10.88 -20.66
N ALA A 37 0.95 11.21 -19.75
CA ALA A 37 0.98 12.47 -19.04
C ALA A 37 2.34 12.59 -18.37
N LYS A 38 3.16 13.54 -18.83
CA LYS A 38 4.57 13.66 -18.45
C LYS A 38 4.67 14.09 -16.99
N ILE A 39 5.32 13.30 -16.16
CA ILE A 39 5.63 13.67 -14.79
C ILE A 39 6.62 14.83 -14.82
N GLN A 40 6.27 15.93 -14.15
CA GLN A 40 7.05 17.14 -14.03
C GLN A 40 7.64 17.23 -12.62
N HIS A 41 8.91 17.58 -12.48
CA HIS A 41 9.50 18.02 -11.22
C HIS A 41 9.21 19.51 -11.09
N LEU A 42 8.25 19.86 -10.24
CA LEU A 42 7.85 21.23 -9.98
C LEU A 42 8.55 21.71 -8.72
N ILE A 43 9.14 22.92 -8.81
CA ILE A 43 9.68 23.65 -7.64
C ILE A 43 8.91 24.95 -7.55
N SER A 44 8.24 25.16 -6.42
CA SER A 44 7.51 26.40 -6.15
C SER A 44 8.47 27.59 -5.99
N PRO A 45 7.98 28.83 -6.08
CA PRO A 45 8.79 30.02 -5.79
C PRO A 45 9.44 30.00 -4.39
N GLY A 46 8.76 29.42 -3.39
CA GLY A 46 9.25 29.26 -2.02
C GLY A 46 10.13 28.00 -1.80
N GLY A 47 10.43 27.22 -2.86
CA GLY A 47 11.31 26.06 -2.81
C GLY A 47 10.63 24.75 -2.38
N ILE A 48 9.32 24.65 -2.40
CA ILE A 48 8.58 23.41 -2.16
C ILE A 48 8.65 22.54 -3.43
N GLU A 49 9.13 21.31 -3.30
CA GLU A 49 9.26 20.35 -4.40
C GLU A 49 8.05 19.43 -4.49
N ALA A 50 7.55 19.20 -5.70
CA ALA A 50 6.48 18.24 -5.97
C ALA A 50 6.70 17.49 -7.29
N TRP A 51 6.25 16.24 -7.37
CA TRP A 51 6.05 15.57 -8.64
C TRP A 51 4.64 15.85 -9.12
N PHE A 52 4.52 16.37 -10.32
CA PHE A 52 3.25 16.88 -10.84
C PHE A 52 2.91 16.26 -12.18
N VAL A 53 1.65 15.86 -12.33
CA VAL A 53 1.04 15.46 -13.61
C VAL A 53 -0.15 16.35 -13.86
N GLN A 54 -0.07 17.19 -14.88
CA GLN A 54 -1.21 17.99 -15.32
C GLN A 54 -2.17 17.11 -16.12
N ASP A 55 -3.40 16.99 -15.61
CA ASP A 55 -4.48 16.23 -16.25
C ASP A 55 -5.79 17.00 -16.13
N SER A 56 -6.27 17.55 -17.24
CA SER A 56 -7.52 18.31 -17.34
C SER A 56 -8.68 17.48 -17.87
N THR A 57 -8.54 16.16 -17.93
CA THR A 57 -9.60 15.25 -18.41
C THR A 57 -10.84 15.31 -17.50
N VAL A 58 -10.61 15.49 -16.20
CA VAL A 58 -11.65 15.68 -15.18
C VAL A 58 -11.28 16.92 -14.35
N PRO A 59 -12.25 17.82 -13.99
CA PRO A 59 -11.96 19.01 -13.21
C PRO A 59 -11.70 18.69 -11.72
N LEU A 60 -10.68 17.87 -11.46
CA LEU A 60 -10.34 17.33 -10.16
C LEU A 60 -8.83 17.48 -9.92
N ILE A 61 -8.46 17.71 -8.66
CA ILE A 61 -7.06 17.71 -8.20
C ILE A 61 -6.94 16.69 -7.07
N ALA A 62 -5.97 15.80 -7.19
CA ALA A 62 -5.58 14.87 -6.15
C ALA A 62 -4.12 15.13 -5.74
N MET A 63 -3.90 15.33 -4.46
CA MET A 63 -2.58 15.50 -3.87
C MET A 63 -2.36 14.45 -2.78
N GLU A 64 -1.23 13.78 -2.86
CA GLU A 64 -0.71 12.91 -1.83
C GLU A 64 0.61 13.47 -1.32
N TYR A 65 0.81 13.48 -0.01
CA TYR A 65 2.05 13.97 0.57
C TYR A 65 2.45 13.19 1.81
N ALA A 66 3.72 13.25 2.16
CA ALA A 66 4.25 12.58 3.33
C ALA A 66 5.43 13.36 3.94
N PHE A 67 5.49 13.33 5.27
CA PHE A 67 6.66 13.71 6.05
C PHE A 67 7.35 12.45 6.55
N GLY A 68 8.67 12.43 6.61
CA GLY A 68 9.42 11.36 7.24
C GLY A 68 9.16 11.30 8.75
N GLY A 69 9.10 10.09 9.31
CA GLY A 69 8.99 9.91 10.75
C GLY A 69 7.92 8.90 11.19
N GLY A 70 6.65 9.21 11.04
CA GLY A 70 5.55 8.32 11.44
C GLY A 70 5.62 7.86 12.91
N ALA A 71 5.08 6.67 13.19
CA ALA A 71 5.05 6.09 14.53
C ALA A 71 6.42 5.71 15.11
N THR A 72 7.47 5.65 14.29
CA THR A 72 8.84 5.49 14.79
C THR A 72 9.31 6.67 15.63
N GLN A 73 8.63 7.80 15.52
CA GLN A 73 8.92 9.04 16.25
C GLN A 73 8.14 9.15 17.57
N ASP A 74 7.27 8.20 17.86
CA ASP A 74 6.56 8.13 19.14
C ASP A 74 7.56 7.84 20.28
N PRO A 75 7.40 8.45 21.46
CA PRO A 75 8.15 8.05 22.65
C PRO A 75 7.98 6.56 22.93
N ALA A 76 9.02 5.92 23.45
CA ALA A 76 9.00 4.47 23.65
C ALA A 76 7.89 4.00 24.63
N ASP A 77 7.56 4.83 25.60
CA ASP A 77 6.52 4.60 26.60
C ASP A 77 5.13 5.13 26.21
N LYS A 78 5.05 5.88 25.08
CA LYS A 78 3.81 6.48 24.58
C LYS A 78 3.58 6.17 23.08
N PRO A 79 3.66 4.89 22.63
CA PRO A 79 3.30 4.58 21.24
C PRO A 79 1.84 4.99 20.96
N GLY A 80 1.58 5.52 19.76
CA GLY A 80 0.27 6.02 19.34
C GLY A 80 0.14 7.53 19.28
N VAL A 81 1.18 8.30 19.62
CA VAL A 81 1.16 9.78 19.52
C VAL A 81 0.90 10.21 18.08
N GLY A 82 1.68 9.68 17.12
CA GLY A 82 1.50 10.02 15.71
C GLY A 82 0.10 9.66 15.17
N ASN A 83 -0.48 8.56 15.65
CA ASN A 83 -1.85 8.17 15.29
C ASN A 83 -2.87 9.18 15.82
N LEU A 84 -2.78 9.55 17.11
CA LEU A 84 -3.68 10.56 17.68
C LEU A 84 -3.53 11.93 17.01
N VAL A 85 -2.31 12.32 16.64
CA VAL A 85 -2.09 13.56 15.86
C VAL A 85 -2.81 13.46 14.51
N ALA A 86 -2.69 12.33 13.80
CA ALA A 86 -3.34 12.14 12.52
C ALA A 86 -4.88 12.23 12.63
N ASP A 87 -5.44 11.66 13.68
CA ASP A 87 -6.89 11.64 13.94
C ASP A 87 -7.43 13.00 14.47
N LEU A 88 -6.56 13.99 14.77
CA LEU A 88 -6.93 15.24 15.42
C LEU A 88 -6.59 16.52 14.62
N LEU A 89 -5.84 16.43 13.53
CA LEU A 89 -5.42 17.62 12.78
C LEU A 89 -6.60 18.38 12.13
N ASP A 90 -7.67 17.68 11.78
CA ASP A 90 -8.90 18.23 11.20
C ASP A 90 -10.03 18.43 12.23
N GLU A 91 -9.74 18.19 13.50
CA GLU A 91 -10.70 18.37 14.60
C GLU A 91 -10.62 19.78 15.24
N GLY A 92 -10.63 20.80 14.41
CA GLY A 92 -10.53 22.21 14.77
C GLY A 92 -9.15 22.80 14.54
N SER A 93 -9.12 23.89 13.77
CA SER A 93 -7.88 24.55 13.34
C SER A 93 -8.09 26.01 13.01
N GLY A 94 -7.12 26.86 13.35
CA GLY A 94 -7.18 28.30 13.09
C GLY A 94 -8.30 28.97 13.88
N ASP A 95 -9.33 29.48 13.21
CA ASP A 95 -10.53 30.07 13.80
C ASP A 95 -11.77 29.17 13.74
N LEU A 96 -11.58 27.91 13.26
CA LEU A 96 -12.64 26.94 13.06
C LEU A 96 -12.64 25.87 14.15
N ASP A 97 -13.79 25.64 14.77
CA ASP A 97 -14.00 24.44 15.58
C ASP A 97 -14.16 23.18 14.67
N SER A 98 -14.17 22.01 15.28
CA SER A 98 -14.27 20.72 14.57
C SER A 98 -15.51 20.66 13.66
N ASN A 99 -16.67 21.07 14.13
CA ASN A 99 -17.91 21.02 13.36
C ASN A 99 -17.85 21.93 12.14
N THR A 100 -17.39 23.16 12.32
CA THR A 100 -17.27 24.14 11.23
C THR A 100 -16.21 23.72 10.21
N PHE A 101 -15.12 23.12 10.67
CA PHE A 101 -14.07 22.60 9.79
C PHE A 101 -14.62 21.50 8.88
N HIS A 102 -15.28 20.50 9.45
CA HIS A 102 -15.89 19.41 8.69
C HIS A 102 -17.05 19.89 7.80
N GLU A 103 -17.89 20.83 8.26
CA GLU A 103 -18.94 21.43 7.43
C GLU A 103 -18.36 22.11 6.17
N ARG A 104 -17.19 22.77 6.27
CA ARG A 104 -16.53 23.37 5.10
C ARG A 104 -16.03 22.30 4.14
N LEU A 105 -15.42 21.21 4.63
CA LEU A 105 -15.00 20.07 3.81
C LEU A 105 -16.18 19.47 3.05
N ASP A 106 -17.27 19.16 3.76
CA ASP A 106 -18.45 18.50 3.19
C ASP A 106 -19.17 19.38 2.16
N ARG A 107 -19.38 20.65 2.48
CA ARG A 107 -20.08 21.62 1.60
C ARG A 107 -19.35 21.80 0.25
N ARG A 108 -18.06 21.62 0.23
CA ARG A 108 -17.21 21.77 -0.96
C ARG A 108 -16.79 20.44 -1.58
N ALA A 109 -17.26 19.31 -1.05
CA ALA A 109 -16.81 17.99 -1.45
C ALA A 109 -15.27 17.89 -1.48
N ILE A 110 -14.62 18.39 -0.43
CA ILE A 110 -13.19 18.28 -0.21
C ILE A 110 -12.95 17.05 0.65
N GLU A 111 -12.12 16.12 0.15
CA GLU A 111 -11.68 14.98 0.91
C GLU A 111 -10.27 15.28 1.45
N LEU A 112 -10.16 15.36 2.76
CA LEU A 112 -8.90 15.54 3.48
C LEU A 112 -8.74 14.39 4.47
N SER A 113 -7.57 13.78 4.52
CA SER A 113 -7.28 12.77 5.51
C SER A 113 -5.80 12.73 5.90
N PHE A 114 -5.53 12.28 7.11
CA PHE A 114 -4.19 12.10 7.65
C PHE A 114 -4.01 10.69 8.17
N THR A 115 -2.80 10.17 8.13
CA THR A 115 -2.47 8.82 8.62
C THR A 115 -1.02 8.78 9.09
N SER A 116 -0.79 8.26 10.29
CA SER A 116 0.54 7.94 10.76
C SER A 116 0.86 6.48 10.45
N THR A 117 1.71 6.25 9.46
CA THR A 117 2.27 4.93 9.18
C THR A 117 3.47 4.66 10.09
N ARG A 118 4.15 3.55 9.91
CA ARG A 118 5.35 3.26 10.69
C ARG A 118 6.47 4.29 10.51
N GLU A 119 6.70 4.72 9.27
CA GLU A 119 7.85 5.57 8.89
C GLU A 119 7.47 6.96 8.36
N GLN A 120 6.21 7.18 8.04
CA GLN A 120 5.76 8.44 7.49
C GLN A 120 4.49 8.93 8.15
N PHE A 121 4.38 10.25 8.29
CA PHE A 121 3.12 10.94 8.49
C PHE A 121 2.60 11.36 7.11
N ARG A 122 1.47 10.80 6.69
CA ARG A 122 0.91 10.99 5.35
C ARG A 122 -0.38 11.79 5.39
N GLY A 123 -0.65 12.51 4.32
CA GLY A 123 -1.94 13.12 4.09
C GLY A 123 -2.35 13.00 2.63
N SER A 124 -3.66 12.97 2.41
CA SER A 124 -4.26 13.06 1.10
C SER A 124 -5.26 14.21 1.06
N LEU A 125 -5.32 14.89 -0.09
CA LEU A 125 -6.25 15.98 -0.34
C LEU A 125 -6.82 15.81 -1.75
N ARG A 126 -8.15 15.72 -1.86
CA ARG A 126 -8.85 15.61 -3.13
C ARG A 126 -9.99 16.61 -3.18
N MET A 127 -10.10 17.35 -4.30
CA MET A 127 -11.12 18.36 -4.47
C MET A 127 -11.46 18.57 -5.94
N LEU A 128 -12.60 19.21 -6.20
CA LEU A 128 -12.87 19.82 -7.50
C LEU A 128 -11.93 21.03 -7.70
N ARG A 129 -11.48 21.26 -8.93
CA ARG A 129 -10.58 22.38 -9.30
C ARG A 129 -11.06 23.73 -8.75
N ASP A 130 -12.37 23.99 -8.80
CA ASP A 130 -12.93 25.28 -8.40
C ASP A 130 -12.89 25.50 -6.87
N ASN A 131 -12.70 24.45 -6.09
CA ASN A 131 -12.60 24.50 -4.63
C ASN A 131 -11.15 24.47 -4.10
N LYS A 132 -10.15 24.52 -5.00
CA LYS A 132 -8.74 24.36 -4.64
C LYS A 132 -8.25 25.34 -3.59
N ASP A 133 -8.63 26.63 -3.70
CA ASP A 133 -8.13 27.66 -2.80
C ASP A 133 -8.60 27.40 -1.34
N GLU A 134 -9.86 27.02 -1.15
CA GLU A 134 -10.40 26.66 0.16
C GLU A 134 -9.81 25.34 0.68
N ALA A 135 -9.62 24.33 -0.20
CA ALA A 135 -9.05 23.04 0.17
C ALA A 135 -7.60 23.18 0.68
N PHE A 136 -6.78 23.94 -0.04
CA PHE A 136 -5.40 24.20 0.37
C PHE A 136 -5.29 25.05 1.62
N ASP A 137 -6.25 25.99 1.84
CA ASP A 137 -6.29 26.79 3.07
C ASP A 137 -6.70 25.95 4.28
N LEU A 138 -7.72 25.09 4.17
CA LEU A 138 -8.08 24.14 5.22
C LEU A 138 -6.91 23.20 5.57
N LEU A 139 -6.22 22.68 4.57
CA LEU A 139 -5.01 21.86 4.81
C LEU A 139 -3.92 22.66 5.52
N ARG A 140 -3.68 23.92 5.10
CA ARG A 140 -2.70 24.79 5.77
C ARG A 140 -3.06 24.97 7.25
N MET A 141 -4.33 25.27 7.56
CA MET A 141 -4.80 25.42 8.94
C MET A 141 -4.59 24.13 9.74
N ALA A 142 -4.97 22.98 9.22
CA ALA A 142 -4.77 21.70 9.87
C ALA A 142 -3.29 21.45 10.21
N LEU A 143 -2.36 21.73 9.28
CA LEU A 143 -0.93 21.47 9.47
C LEU A 143 -0.23 22.48 10.41
N THR A 144 -0.73 23.73 10.48
CA THR A 144 -0.01 24.82 11.17
C THR A 144 -0.71 25.35 12.41
N SER A 145 -1.99 25.09 12.58
CA SER A 145 -2.83 25.75 13.58
C SER A 145 -3.86 24.82 14.22
N ALA A 146 -3.59 23.51 14.25
CA ALA A 146 -4.46 22.52 14.92
C ALA A 146 -4.58 22.83 16.41
N HIS A 147 -5.80 22.78 16.94
CA HIS A 147 -6.11 23.20 18.31
C HIS A 147 -5.72 22.16 19.35
N PHE A 148 -6.06 20.90 19.11
CA PHE A 148 -6.04 19.82 20.10
C PHE A 148 -6.89 20.16 21.33
N ASP A 149 -8.13 20.61 21.11
CA ASP A 149 -9.06 20.95 22.17
C ASP A 149 -9.40 19.76 23.03
N SER A 150 -9.49 19.96 24.34
CA SER A 150 -9.62 18.85 25.30
C SER A 150 -10.84 17.97 25.03
N ALA A 151 -11.96 18.55 24.59
CA ALA A 151 -13.18 17.80 24.28
C ALA A 151 -12.98 16.86 23.08
N ASP A 152 -12.33 17.34 22.01
CA ASP A 152 -12.05 16.54 20.82
C ASP A 152 -10.98 15.49 21.09
N VAL A 153 -9.93 15.84 21.83
CA VAL A 153 -8.91 14.90 22.29
C VAL A 153 -9.53 13.73 23.08
N GLU A 154 -10.43 14.01 24.03
CA GLU A 154 -11.06 12.93 24.81
C GLU A 154 -12.05 12.12 23.97
N ARG A 155 -12.75 12.72 23.03
CA ARG A 155 -13.63 12.03 22.08
C ARG A 155 -12.84 11.07 21.20
N ILE A 156 -11.78 11.55 20.54
CA ILE A 156 -10.94 10.74 19.66
C ILE A 156 -10.18 9.66 20.47
N ARG A 157 -9.60 10.02 21.62
CA ARG A 157 -8.98 9.06 22.54
C ARG A 157 -9.92 7.90 22.90
N SER A 158 -11.17 8.21 23.22
CA SER A 158 -12.19 7.21 23.54
C SER A 158 -12.50 6.30 22.35
N GLN A 159 -12.50 6.83 21.13
CA GLN A 159 -12.67 6.04 19.89
C GLN A 159 -11.47 5.10 19.67
N VAL A 160 -10.23 5.59 19.81
CA VAL A 160 -9.01 4.78 19.71
C VAL A 160 -9.00 3.68 20.75
N ILE A 161 -9.29 3.99 22.03
CA ILE A 161 -9.38 2.99 23.11
C ILE A 161 -10.45 1.93 22.80
N SER A 162 -11.60 2.33 22.28
CA SER A 162 -12.66 1.41 21.89
C SER A 162 -12.24 0.49 20.74
N SER A 163 -11.47 1.00 19.77
CA SER A 163 -10.86 0.20 18.71
C SER A 163 -9.83 -0.78 19.26
N LEU A 164 -8.92 -0.31 20.12
CA LEU A 164 -7.92 -1.17 20.78
C LEU A 164 -8.54 -2.27 21.63
N LYS A 165 -9.66 -1.99 22.31
CA LYS A 165 -10.42 -3.03 23.05
C LYS A 165 -10.97 -4.10 22.10
N ARG A 166 -11.54 -3.74 20.96
CA ARG A 166 -11.98 -4.72 19.95
C ARG A 166 -10.82 -5.56 19.44
N ASP A 167 -9.65 -4.96 19.27
CA ASP A 167 -8.44 -5.64 18.78
C ASP A 167 -7.92 -6.70 19.76
N THR A 168 -8.21 -6.60 21.06
CA THR A 168 -7.82 -7.63 22.03
C THR A 168 -8.52 -8.98 21.83
N SER A 169 -9.64 -8.99 21.11
CA SER A 169 -10.38 -10.21 20.77
C SER A 169 -10.37 -10.52 19.26
N ASN A 170 -9.67 -9.71 18.47
CA ASN A 170 -9.56 -9.91 17.03
C ASN A 170 -8.32 -10.78 16.71
N PRO A 171 -8.49 -12.00 16.18
CA PRO A 171 -7.38 -12.91 15.94
C PRO A 171 -6.37 -12.37 14.93
N THR A 172 -6.80 -11.57 13.93
CA THR A 172 -5.90 -10.97 12.94
C THR A 172 -5.04 -9.87 13.57
N SER A 173 -5.63 -8.98 14.39
CA SER A 173 -4.90 -7.93 15.10
C SER A 173 -3.87 -8.53 16.08
N LEU A 174 -4.25 -9.57 16.82
CA LEU A 174 -3.36 -10.29 17.72
C LEU A 174 -2.21 -10.98 16.96
N ALA A 175 -2.51 -11.64 15.83
CA ALA A 175 -1.50 -12.28 15.00
C ALA A 175 -0.50 -11.28 14.44
N SER A 176 -0.97 -10.16 13.90
CA SER A 176 -0.11 -9.11 13.33
C SER A 176 0.79 -8.48 14.39
N ARG A 177 0.23 -8.14 15.58
CA ARG A 177 1.01 -7.61 16.70
C ARG A 177 2.10 -8.58 17.14
N LYS A 178 1.73 -9.86 17.39
CA LYS A 178 2.69 -10.87 17.83
C LYS A 178 3.74 -11.18 16.77
N PHE A 179 3.39 -11.12 15.49
CA PHE A 179 4.32 -11.33 14.39
C PHE A 179 5.38 -10.22 14.31
N LEU A 180 4.96 -8.96 14.42
CA LEU A 180 5.87 -7.81 14.42
C LEU A 180 6.75 -7.76 15.67
N GLU A 181 6.19 -8.08 16.82
CA GLU A 181 6.95 -8.25 18.07
C GLU A 181 8.01 -9.35 17.93
N MET A 182 7.66 -10.50 17.35
CA MET A 182 8.59 -11.59 17.11
C MET A 182 9.66 -11.21 16.07
N ALA A 183 9.27 -10.46 15.02
CA ALA A 183 10.20 -10.07 13.97
C ALA A 183 11.21 -8.99 14.42
N TYR A 184 10.81 -8.06 15.29
CA TYR A 184 11.58 -6.86 15.58
C TYR A 184 11.88 -6.59 17.07
N GLY A 185 11.26 -7.35 17.99
CA GLY A 185 11.47 -7.14 19.42
C GLY A 185 11.22 -5.70 19.88
N ASP A 186 12.20 -5.12 20.58
CA ASP A 186 12.11 -3.76 21.13
C ASP A 186 12.35 -2.64 20.11
N HIS A 187 12.72 -2.98 18.87
CA HIS A 187 12.89 -2.00 17.81
C HIS A 187 11.56 -1.27 17.54
N PRO A 188 11.56 0.04 17.17
CA PRO A 188 10.32 0.77 16.86
C PRO A 188 9.37 0.08 15.86
N TYR A 189 9.90 -0.78 15.00
CA TYR A 189 9.10 -1.58 14.06
C TYR A 189 8.27 -2.69 14.72
N GLY A 190 8.65 -3.15 15.90
CA GLY A 190 7.87 -4.09 16.71
C GLY A 190 6.69 -3.45 17.44
N ARG A 191 6.69 -2.11 17.59
CA ARG A 191 5.67 -1.40 18.36
C ARG A 191 4.37 -1.23 17.54
N PRO A 192 3.19 -1.27 18.20
CA PRO A 192 1.93 -0.97 17.54
C PRO A 192 1.82 0.53 17.20
N THR A 193 1.53 0.85 15.94
CA THR A 193 1.42 2.24 15.46
C THR A 193 0.23 3.00 16.05
N SER A 194 -0.87 2.30 16.36
CA SER A 194 -2.05 2.90 16.99
C SER A 194 -1.96 2.99 18.53
N GLY A 195 -0.82 2.62 19.11
CA GLY A 195 -0.64 2.58 20.55
C GLY A 195 -1.21 1.33 21.22
N THR A 196 -1.35 1.40 22.53
CA THR A 196 -1.88 0.33 23.40
C THR A 196 -2.92 0.89 24.36
N LEU A 197 -3.67 -0.01 25.03
CA LEU A 197 -4.59 0.37 26.11
C LEU A 197 -3.87 1.06 27.28
N ASP A 198 -2.56 0.82 27.43
CA ASP A 198 -1.74 1.42 28.49
C ASP A 198 -1.08 2.74 28.07
N SER A 199 -0.74 2.91 26.78
CA SER A 199 -0.03 4.10 26.29
C SER A 199 -0.98 5.23 25.93
N VAL A 200 -2.07 4.95 25.21
CA VAL A 200 -3.00 5.97 24.70
C VAL A 200 -3.60 6.85 25.81
N PRO A 201 -3.95 6.34 27.02
CA PRO A 201 -4.40 7.18 28.13
C PRO A 201 -3.34 8.13 28.68
N LYS A 202 -2.06 7.87 28.44
CA LYS A 202 -0.93 8.69 28.95
C LYS A 202 -0.49 9.79 28.00
N ILE A 203 -0.96 9.77 26.75
CA ILE A 203 -0.61 10.76 25.73
C ILE A 203 -1.36 12.06 26.05
N ASP A 204 -0.67 13.16 26.17
CA ASP A 204 -1.25 14.47 26.41
C ASP A 204 -1.09 15.42 25.20
N VAL A 205 -1.68 16.62 25.31
CA VAL A 205 -1.61 17.63 24.24
C VAL A 205 -0.17 18.10 24.00
N ALA A 206 0.68 18.11 25.03
CA ALA A 206 2.07 18.51 24.88
C ALA A 206 2.86 17.50 24.04
N ASP A 207 2.60 16.20 24.18
CA ASP A 207 3.18 15.15 23.37
C ASP A 207 2.80 15.32 21.89
N MET A 208 1.53 15.62 21.61
CA MET A 208 1.02 15.80 20.25
C MET A 208 1.61 17.06 19.59
N LYS A 209 1.66 18.17 20.31
CA LYS A 209 2.28 19.43 19.82
C LYS A 209 3.79 19.27 19.62
N ASP A 210 4.47 18.49 20.47
CA ASP A 210 5.88 18.18 20.28
C ASP A 210 6.10 17.33 19.04
N TYR A 211 5.26 16.31 18.82
CA TYR A 211 5.30 15.47 17.61
C TYR A 211 5.14 16.32 16.34
N VAL A 212 4.10 17.17 16.25
CA VAL A 212 3.87 18.07 15.12
C VAL A 212 5.11 18.94 14.85
N ARG A 213 5.66 19.58 15.89
CA ARG A 213 6.83 20.45 15.75
C ARG A 213 8.07 19.72 15.24
N ARG A 214 8.28 18.46 15.67
CA ARG A 214 9.46 17.66 15.29
C ARG A 214 9.35 17.00 13.92
N VAL A 215 8.16 16.58 13.54
CA VAL A 215 7.93 15.71 12.38
C VAL A 215 7.49 16.49 11.15
N LEU A 216 6.56 17.45 11.28
CA LEU A 216 6.02 18.17 10.13
C LEU A 216 6.97 19.28 9.69
N ALA A 217 7.95 18.94 8.85
CA ALA A 217 8.97 19.87 8.38
C ALA A 217 9.29 19.68 6.89
N LYS A 218 9.75 20.76 6.25
CA LYS A 218 9.93 20.84 4.78
C LYS A 218 11.00 19.92 4.23
N ASP A 219 12.08 19.67 4.97
CA ASP A 219 13.22 18.86 4.48
C ASP A 219 12.89 17.36 4.28
N THR A 220 11.87 16.87 4.97
CA THR A 220 11.40 15.48 4.81
C THR A 220 10.13 15.35 3.96
N LEU A 221 9.54 16.47 3.56
CA LEU A 221 8.29 16.52 2.81
C LEU A 221 8.46 16.00 1.38
N LYS A 222 7.58 15.10 0.98
CA LYS A 222 7.40 14.62 -0.39
C LYS A 222 5.97 14.88 -0.82
N ILE A 223 5.77 15.38 -2.04
CA ILE A 223 4.46 15.74 -2.57
C ILE A 223 4.30 15.18 -3.97
N ALA A 224 3.14 14.61 -4.26
CA ALA A 224 2.72 14.24 -5.60
C ALA A 224 1.33 14.83 -5.88
N VAL A 225 1.17 15.49 -7.02
CA VAL A 225 -0.10 16.10 -7.43
C VAL A 225 -0.46 15.64 -8.85
N VAL A 226 -1.72 15.28 -9.03
CA VAL A 226 -2.28 14.93 -10.34
C VAL A 226 -3.61 15.64 -10.50
N GLY A 227 -3.78 16.40 -11.58
CA GLY A 227 -5.08 17.02 -11.84
C GLY A 227 -5.07 18.31 -12.65
N ASP A 228 -6.24 18.95 -12.64
CA ASP A 228 -6.54 20.12 -13.46
C ASP A 228 -6.14 21.43 -12.77
N VAL A 229 -4.85 21.68 -12.73
CA VAL A 229 -4.26 22.93 -12.24
C VAL A 229 -3.02 23.26 -13.06
N ASP A 230 -2.75 24.53 -13.31
CA ASP A 230 -1.51 24.93 -13.96
C ASP A 230 -0.33 24.97 -12.98
N PRO A 231 0.91 24.76 -13.45
CA PRO A 231 2.10 24.71 -12.58
C PRO A 231 2.33 25.98 -11.75
N ALA A 232 2.03 27.16 -12.30
CA ALA A 232 2.27 28.43 -11.60
C ALA A 232 1.28 28.63 -10.45
N THR A 233 0.01 28.28 -10.65
CA THR A 233 -1.02 28.28 -9.61
C THR A 233 -0.70 27.24 -8.55
N LEU A 234 -0.34 26.00 -8.95
CA LEU A 234 0.03 24.96 -8.00
C LEU A 234 1.22 25.39 -7.13
N GLY A 235 2.27 25.97 -7.72
CA GLY A 235 3.43 26.44 -6.96
C GLY A 235 3.06 27.43 -5.86
N LYS A 236 2.14 28.39 -6.15
CA LYS A 236 1.64 29.34 -5.14
C LYS A 236 0.84 28.65 -4.02
N LEU A 237 -0.04 27.71 -4.37
CA LEU A 237 -0.82 26.95 -3.40
C LEU A 237 0.08 26.11 -2.48
N LEU A 238 1.13 25.48 -3.02
CA LEU A 238 2.12 24.73 -2.23
C LEU A 238 2.87 25.64 -1.25
N ASP A 239 3.30 26.82 -1.70
CA ASP A 239 3.97 27.80 -0.82
C ASP A 239 3.06 28.30 0.29
N GLN A 240 1.79 28.61 -0.02
CA GLN A 240 0.79 29.02 0.97
C GLN A 240 0.56 27.93 2.01
N THR A 241 0.50 26.68 1.60
CA THR A 241 0.18 25.54 2.48
C THR A 241 1.36 25.10 3.33
N PHE A 242 2.51 24.87 2.72
CA PHE A 242 3.66 24.25 3.38
C PHE A 242 4.78 25.26 3.74
N GLY A 243 4.71 26.49 3.21
CA GLY A 243 5.77 27.50 3.43
C GLY A 243 5.98 27.87 4.89
N GLY A 244 4.91 27.85 5.71
CA GLY A 244 4.93 28.14 7.14
C GLY A 244 5.52 27.03 8.03
N LEU A 245 5.75 25.84 7.50
CA LEU A 245 6.31 24.73 8.26
C LEU A 245 7.79 24.94 8.60
N PRO A 246 8.29 24.34 9.69
CA PRO A 246 9.72 24.32 10.01
C PRO A 246 10.58 23.90 8.82
N ALA A 247 11.76 24.49 8.68
CA ALA A 247 12.66 24.15 7.57
C ALA A 247 13.25 22.73 7.72
N LYS A 248 13.48 22.30 8.97
CA LYS A 248 14.12 21.01 9.29
C LYS A 248 13.33 20.26 10.36
N ALA A 249 13.17 18.96 10.14
CA ALA A 249 12.65 18.03 11.12
C ALA A 249 13.66 17.74 12.23
N SER A 250 13.15 17.41 13.42
CA SER A 250 13.96 16.98 14.57
C SER A 250 13.60 15.52 14.89
N LEU A 251 13.98 14.62 13.98
CA LEU A 251 13.63 13.21 14.09
C LEU A 251 14.58 12.47 15.04
N ILE A 252 14.02 11.52 15.77
CA ILE A 252 14.77 10.53 16.55
C ILE A 252 15.39 9.54 15.55
N PRO A 253 16.73 9.31 15.59
CA PRO A 253 17.35 8.34 14.70
C PRO A 253 16.79 6.92 14.91
N VAL A 254 16.47 6.25 13.82
CA VAL A 254 16.05 4.84 13.82
C VAL A 254 17.18 4.00 13.27
N ALA A 255 17.60 2.98 14.01
CA ALA A 255 18.66 2.09 13.57
C ALA A 255 18.17 1.13 12.46
N ASP A 256 19.06 0.69 11.60
CA ASP A 256 18.78 -0.43 10.70
C ASP A 256 18.61 -1.72 11.50
N VAL A 257 17.65 -2.54 11.11
CA VAL A 257 17.37 -3.82 11.76
C VAL A 257 17.01 -4.90 10.72
N GLU A 258 17.48 -6.10 10.94
CA GLU A 258 17.00 -7.27 10.21
C GLU A 258 15.89 -7.94 11.02
N ALA A 259 14.87 -8.45 10.32
CA ALA A 259 13.85 -9.26 10.98
C ALA A 259 14.47 -10.53 11.58
N ALA A 260 13.88 -11.02 12.66
CA ALA A 260 14.35 -12.23 13.34
C ALA A 260 14.52 -13.40 12.36
N LYS A 261 15.52 -14.24 12.62
CA LYS A 261 15.81 -15.38 11.76
C LYS A 261 14.82 -16.52 11.98
N PRO A 262 14.23 -17.05 10.90
CA PRO A 262 13.44 -18.28 10.95
C PRO A 262 14.32 -19.51 11.26
N PRO A 263 13.75 -20.70 11.62
CA PRO A 263 12.32 -20.86 11.91
C PRO A 263 11.98 -20.50 13.36
N GLN A 264 10.87 -19.81 13.58
CA GLN A 264 10.32 -19.58 14.91
C GLN A 264 8.80 -19.69 14.84
N ARG A 265 8.18 -20.17 15.93
CA ARG A 265 6.72 -20.30 16.01
C ARG A 265 6.21 -19.78 17.35
N ALA A 266 5.13 -18.99 17.31
CA ALA A 266 4.39 -18.55 18.47
C ALA A 266 2.92 -18.96 18.35
N PHE A 267 2.33 -19.30 19.51
CA PHE A 267 0.91 -19.61 19.63
C PHE A 267 0.27 -18.65 20.62
N VAL A 268 -0.84 -18.01 20.22
CA VAL A 268 -1.65 -17.15 21.06
C VAL A 268 -3.03 -17.81 21.22
N PRO A 269 -3.37 -18.30 22.40
CA PRO A 269 -4.65 -18.96 22.63
C PRO A 269 -5.78 -17.94 22.56
N LEU A 270 -6.79 -18.24 21.76
CA LEU A 270 -8.04 -17.47 21.64
C LEU A 270 -9.17 -18.42 21.32
N ASP A 271 -10.26 -18.35 22.08
CA ASP A 271 -11.42 -19.21 21.84
C ASP A 271 -12.32 -18.64 20.75
N VAL A 272 -11.92 -18.89 19.50
CA VAL A 272 -12.64 -18.47 18.28
C VAL A 272 -12.77 -19.64 17.31
N PRO A 273 -13.82 -19.68 16.48
CA PRO A 273 -14.03 -20.80 15.54
C PRO A 273 -13.03 -20.81 14.37
N GLN A 274 -12.43 -19.65 14.07
CA GLN A 274 -11.45 -19.49 12.98
C GLN A 274 -10.07 -19.20 13.56
N THR A 275 -9.09 -20.01 13.22
CA THR A 275 -7.67 -19.78 13.53
C THR A 275 -7.06 -18.90 12.46
N VAL A 276 -6.34 -17.87 12.88
CA VAL A 276 -5.51 -17.03 12.00
C VAL A 276 -4.06 -17.51 12.09
N VAL A 277 -3.47 -17.71 10.93
CA VAL A 277 -2.05 -18.02 10.77
C VAL A 277 -1.39 -16.85 10.06
N MET A 278 -0.39 -16.24 10.70
CA MET A 278 0.49 -15.27 10.07
C MET A 278 1.88 -15.87 9.92
N PHE A 279 2.49 -15.71 8.75
CA PHE A 279 3.76 -16.34 8.41
C PHE A 279 4.62 -15.40 7.57
N GLY A 280 5.93 -15.65 7.54
CA GLY A 280 6.86 -14.85 6.75
C GLY A 280 8.30 -14.91 7.27
N GLY A 281 9.05 -13.82 7.12
CA GLY A 281 10.45 -13.75 7.54
C GLY A 281 11.18 -12.55 6.97
N PRO A 282 12.52 -12.51 7.03
CA PRO A 282 13.31 -11.44 6.45
C PRO A 282 13.01 -11.22 4.97
N GLY A 283 12.83 -9.97 4.57
CA GLY A 283 12.57 -9.56 3.19
C GLY A 283 13.83 -9.06 2.47
N VAL A 284 13.60 -8.31 1.38
CA VAL A 284 14.66 -7.67 0.58
C VAL A 284 14.38 -6.17 0.51
N ARG A 285 15.36 -5.34 0.86
CA ARG A 285 15.23 -3.87 0.85
C ARG A 285 15.03 -3.35 -0.56
N ARG A 286 14.36 -2.19 -0.68
CA ARG A 286 13.97 -1.60 -1.97
C ARG A 286 15.15 -1.34 -2.92
N HIS A 287 16.30 -0.96 -2.39
CA HIS A 287 17.51 -0.66 -3.17
C HIS A 287 18.46 -1.85 -3.34
N ASP A 288 18.07 -3.04 -2.90
CA ASP A 288 18.85 -4.26 -3.16
C ASP A 288 18.84 -4.55 -4.67
N PRO A 289 20.00 -4.89 -5.28
CA PRO A 289 20.08 -5.21 -6.72
C PRO A 289 19.12 -6.34 -7.15
N HIS A 290 18.79 -7.24 -6.22
CA HIS A 290 17.90 -8.38 -6.48
C HIS A 290 16.45 -8.12 -6.07
N PHE A 291 16.09 -6.87 -5.74
CA PHE A 291 14.73 -6.52 -5.30
C PHE A 291 13.67 -6.95 -6.32
N MET A 292 13.88 -6.70 -7.60
CA MET A 292 12.87 -7.03 -8.60
C MET A 292 12.68 -8.55 -8.76
N ALA A 293 13.73 -9.34 -8.65
CA ALA A 293 13.63 -10.80 -8.63
C ALA A 293 12.85 -11.28 -7.40
N ALA A 294 13.11 -10.71 -6.22
CA ALA A 294 12.37 -10.99 -5.00
C ALA A 294 10.88 -10.59 -5.11
N TYR A 295 10.59 -9.44 -5.72
CA TYR A 295 9.24 -8.96 -5.96
C TYR A 295 8.45 -9.89 -6.90
N VAL A 296 9.07 -10.33 -7.99
CA VAL A 296 8.44 -11.25 -8.96
C VAL A 296 8.20 -12.63 -8.31
N VAL A 297 9.17 -13.18 -7.59
CA VAL A 297 9.00 -14.51 -6.98
C VAL A 297 8.01 -14.47 -5.80
N ASN A 298 7.92 -13.37 -5.06
CA ASN A 298 6.88 -13.15 -4.07
C ASN A 298 5.48 -13.14 -4.72
N HIS A 299 5.34 -12.49 -5.89
CA HIS A 299 4.09 -12.54 -6.65
C HIS A 299 3.71 -13.99 -7.01
N ILE A 300 4.65 -14.82 -7.44
CA ILE A 300 4.41 -16.22 -7.79
C ILE A 300 3.96 -17.03 -6.57
N LEU A 301 4.59 -16.84 -5.40
CA LEU A 301 4.26 -17.63 -4.21
C LEU A 301 2.92 -17.22 -3.60
N GLY A 302 2.72 -15.93 -3.28
CA GLY A 302 1.55 -15.49 -2.51
C GLY A 302 0.96 -14.15 -2.93
N GLY A 303 1.77 -13.26 -3.56
CA GLY A 303 1.35 -11.89 -3.92
C GLY A 303 0.41 -11.81 -5.13
N GLY A 304 0.37 -12.84 -5.97
CA GLY A 304 -0.48 -12.91 -7.17
C GLY A 304 -1.93 -13.28 -6.89
N THR A 305 -2.37 -13.24 -5.65
CA THR A 305 -3.73 -13.60 -5.24
C THR A 305 -4.21 -14.92 -5.88
N LEU A 306 -5.20 -14.91 -6.77
CA LEU A 306 -5.82 -16.11 -7.36
C LEU A 306 -4.85 -16.99 -8.17
N SER A 307 -3.81 -16.44 -8.76
CA SER A 307 -2.83 -17.17 -9.57
C SER A 307 -1.63 -17.69 -8.77
N SER A 308 -1.51 -17.32 -7.49
CA SER A 308 -0.35 -17.70 -6.67
C SER A 308 -0.34 -19.16 -6.28
N ARG A 309 0.86 -19.70 -5.99
CA ARG A 309 1.02 -21.09 -5.55
C ARG A 309 0.28 -21.39 -4.26
N LEU A 310 0.37 -20.50 -3.27
CA LEU A 310 -0.30 -20.67 -1.98
C LEU A 310 -1.82 -20.70 -2.15
N TYR A 311 -2.39 -19.84 -2.99
CA TYR A 311 -3.82 -19.85 -3.25
C TYR A 311 -4.27 -21.19 -3.88
N ARG A 312 -3.59 -21.65 -4.91
CA ARG A 312 -3.88 -22.94 -5.56
C ARG A 312 -3.76 -24.11 -4.60
N GLU A 313 -2.70 -24.16 -3.79
CA GLU A 313 -2.44 -25.31 -2.91
C GLU A 313 -3.35 -25.33 -1.68
N VAL A 314 -3.58 -24.19 -1.05
CA VAL A 314 -4.30 -24.09 0.21
C VAL A 314 -5.81 -23.97 -0.01
N ARG A 315 -6.24 -23.12 -0.96
CA ARG A 315 -7.65 -22.90 -1.22
C ARG A 315 -8.22 -23.86 -2.26
N GLU A 316 -7.70 -23.85 -3.49
CA GLU A 316 -8.35 -24.56 -4.60
C GLU A 316 -8.28 -26.08 -4.44
N LYS A 317 -7.08 -26.61 -4.14
CA LYS A 317 -6.89 -28.06 -4.08
C LYS A 317 -7.33 -28.69 -2.77
N ARG A 318 -7.28 -27.95 -1.65
CA ARG A 318 -7.53 -28.52 -0.31
C ARG A 318 -8.72 -27.91 0.41
N GLY A 319 -9.21 -26.77 -0.02
CA GLY A 319 -10.33 -26.07 0.64
C GLY A 319 -10.03 -25.70 2.10
N LEU A 320 -8.76 -25.41 2.44
CA LEU A 320 -8.34 -25.17 3.82
C LEU A 320 -8.62 -23.74 4.29
N ALA A 321 -8.62 -22.79 3.35
CA ALA A 321 -8.83 -21.37 3.63
C ALA A 321 -9.62 -20.71 2.52
N TYR A 322 -10.35 -19.63 2.86
CA TYR A 322 -11.03 -18.80 1.87
C TYR A 322 -10.06 -17.88 1.13
N SER A 323 -9.08 -17.37 1.84
CA SER A 323 -8.04 -16.50 1.28
C SER A 323 -6.70 -16.77 1.93
N ILE A 324 -5.66 -16.67 1.14
CA ILE A 324 -4.27 -16.68 1.58
C ILE A 324 -3.49 -15.76 0.68
N TYR A 325 -2.65 -14.91 1.25
CA TYR A 325 -1.77 -14.02 0.51
C TYR A 325 -0.49 -13.78 1.29
N GLU A 326 0.53 -13.32 0.57
CA GLU A 326 1.82 -12.93 1.11
C GLU A 326 2.30 -11.67 0.38
N SER A 327 2.98 -10.79 1.07
CA SER A 327 3.52 -9.55 0.52
C SER A 327 4.97 -9.34 0.94
N LEU A 328 5.79 -8.86 0.01
CA LEU A 328 7.09 -8.31 0.31
C LEU A 328 6.91 -6.86 0.77
N LEU A 329 7.29 -6.59 2.01
CA LEU A 329 7.23 -5.28 2.66
C LEU A 329 8.64 -4.73 2.79
N TRP A 330 8.91 -3.60 2.16
CA TRP A 330 10.17 -2.90 2.29
C TRP A 330 9.97 -1.62 3.09
N MET A 331 10.95 -1.30 3.89
CA MET A 331 10.96 -0.18 4.80
C MET A 331 12.34 0.50 4.71
N ASP A 332 12.46 1.72 5.22
CA ASP A 332 13.73 2.46 5.18
C ASP A 332 14.84 1.72 5.95
N HIS A 333 14.49 1.11 7.10
CA HIS A 333 15.46 0.48 8.00
C HIS A 333 15.37 -1.05 8.05
N SER A 334 14.44 -1.68 7.29
CA SER A 334 14.27 -3.14 7.24
C SER A 334 13.54 -3.61 5.99
N ALA A 335 13.34 -4.92 5.89
CA ALA A 335 12.41 -5.52 4.95
C ALA A 335 11.84 -6.82 5.54
N LEU A 336 10.60 -7.12 5.22
CA LEU A 336 9.85 -8.25 5.76
C LEU A 336 9.02 -8.91 4.65
N VAL A 337 8.92 -10.22 4.68
CA VAL A 337 7.86 -10.95 3.99
C VAL A 337 6.80 -11.28 5.02
N ALA A 338 5.54 -10.97 4.73
CA ALA A 338 4.43 -11.25 5.63
C ALA A 338 3.22 -11.76 4.86
N GLY A 339 2.72 -12.92 5.27
CA GLY A 339 1.52 -13.54 4.75
C GLY A 339 0.52 -13.84 5.86
N THR A 340 -0.75 -13.98 5.49
CA THR A 340 -1.80 -14.33 6.44
C THR A 340 -2.87 -15.19 5.78
N THR A 341 -3.51 -16.01 6.60
CA THR A 341 -4.70 -16.78 6.22
C THR A 341 -5.57 -17.07 7.44
N GLY A 342 -6.87 -17.21 7.18
CA GLY A 342 -7.83 -17.70 8.16
C GLY A 342 -8.31 -19.10 7.78
N THR A 343 -8.28 -20.03 8.74
CA THR A 343 -8.70 -21.43 8.55
C THR A 343 -9.56 -21.91 9.69
N ARG A 344 -10.29 -23.01 9.51
CA ARG A 344 -11.02 -23.65 10.61
C ARG A 344 -10.04 -24.14 11.67
N ALA A 345 -10.43 -24.03 12.94
CA ALA A 345 -9.55 -24.41 14.06
C ALA A 345 -9.08 -25.88 13.99
N ASP A 346 -9.97 -26.80 13.57
CA ASP A 346 -9.65 -28.22 13.38
C ASP A 346 -8.75 -28.54 12.17
N ARG A 347 -8.58 -27.57 11.25
CA ARG A 347 -7.74 -27.72 10.04
C ARG A 347 -6.46 -26.87 10.09
N ALA A 348 -6.21 -26.17 11.20
CA ALA A 348 -5.08 -25.25 11.34
C ALA A 348 -3.71 -25.96 11.12
N GLY A 349 -3.52 -27.14 11.66
CA GLY A 349 -2.28 -27.93 11.46
C GLY A 349 -2.05 -28.25 9.97
N GLU A 350 -3.07 -28.80 9.29
CA GLU A 350 -2.99 -29.12 7.88
C GLU A 350 -2.72 -27.88 7.00
N THR A 351 -3.29 -26.74 7.38
CA THR A 351 -3.07 -25.48 6.67
C THR A 351 -1.61 -25.01 6.81
N ILE A 352 -1.05 -25.07 8.01
CA ILE A 352 0.35 -24.71 8.27
C ILE A 352 1.29 -25.64 7.48
N ASP A 353 1.06 -26.96 7.54
CA ASP A 353 1.86 -27.94 6.82
C ASP A 353 1.82 -27.72 5.30
N ALA A 354 0.65 -27.37 4.75
CA ALA A 354 0.50 -27.04 3.33
C ALA A 354 1.29 -25.78 2.93
N ILE A 355 1.24 -24.73 3.78
CA ILE A 355 2.02 -23.51 3.57
C ILE A 355 3.52 -23.80 3.62
N GLU A 356 3.99 -24.44 4.68
CA GLU A 356 5.42 -24.75 4.86
C GLU A 356 5.96 -25.65 3.75
N LYS A 357 5.17 -26.62 3.30
CA LYS A 357 5.53 -27.50 2.18
C LYS A 357 5.72 -26.71 0.89
N GLU A 358 4.80 -25.80 0.57
CA GLU A 358 4.86 -25.02 -0.66
C GLU A 358 5.99 -23.98 -0.63
N VAL A 359 6.18 -23.31 0.52
CA VAL A 359 7.30 -22.40 0.76
C VAL A 359 8.64 -23.13 0.61
N ARG A 360 8.78 -24.33 1.19
CA ARG A 360 10.00 -25.15 1.02
C ARG A 360 10.21 -25.55 -0.44
N ARG A 361 9.13 -25.91 -1.16
CA ARG A 361 9.22 -26.28 -2.57
C ARG A 361 9.75 -25.16 -3.44
N ILE A 362 9.21 -23.92 -3.28
CA ILE A 362 9.71 -22.79 -4.06
C ILE A 362 11.13 -22.38 -3.66
N ALA A 363 11.50 -22.53 -2.39
CA ALA A 363 12.85 -22.22 -1.91
C ALA A 363 13.90 -23.17 -2.49
N VAL A 364 13.57 -24.46 -2.69
CA VAL A 364 14.48 -25.50 -3.19
C VAL A 364 14.49 -25.55 -4.72
N ASP A 365 13.30 -25.64 -5.33
CA ASP A 365 13.15 -25.87 -6.77
C ASP A 365 13.13 -24.55 -7.56
N GLY A 366 12.76 -23.46 -6.90
CA GLY A 366 12.48 -22.18 -7.52
C GLY A 366 11.15 -22.16 -8.30
N PRO A 367 10.85 -21.05 -8.99
CA PRO A 367 9.76 -20.99 -9.96
C PRO A 367 10.14 -21.73 -11.26
N THR A 368 9.13 -22.14 -12.02
CA THR A 368 9.28 -22.59 -13.40
C THR A 368 9.41 -21.40 -14.36
N GLN A 369 9.90 -21.62 -15.58
CA GLN A 369 9.94 -20.58 -16.61
C GLN A 369 8.53 -20.04 -16.93
N GLN A 370 7.55 -20.94 -17.03
CA GLN A 370 6.16 -20.55 -17.28
C GLN A 370 5.60 -19.62 -16.18
N GLU A 371 5.80 -19.96 -14.91
CA GLU A 371 5.36 -19.10 -13.79
C GLU A 371 6.05 -17.74 -13.80
N LEU A 372 7.33 -17.68 -14.16
CA LEU A 372 8.06 -16.44 -14.31
C LEU A 372 7.47 -15.58 -15.43
N ASP A 373 7.18 -16.16 -16.59
CA ASP A 373 6.64 -15.44 -17.76
C ASP A 373 5.21 -14.95 -17.48
N GLU A 374 4.37 -15.77 -16.84
CA GLU A 374 3.02 -15.39 -16.41
C GLU A 374 3.05 -14.24 -15.39
N ALA A 375 3.93 -14.33 -14.40
CA ALA A 375 4.09 -13.26 -13.38
C ALA A 375 4.55 -11.95 -13.98
N LYS A 376 5.55 -11.97 -14.89
CA LYS A 376 6.00 -10.78 -15.60
C LYS A 376 4.87 -10.16 -16.44
N SER A 377 4.14 -10.98 -17.19
CA SER A 377 3.01 -10.52 -18.01
C SER A 377 1.95 -9.84 -17.15
N TYR A 378 1.58 -10.46 -16.03
CA TYR A 378 0.60 -9.89 -15.10
C TYR A 378 1.09 -8.58 -14.48
N LEU A 379 2.32 -8.55 -13.95
CA LEU A 379 2.89 -7.36 -13.28
C LEU A 379 3.02 -6.16 -14.22
N LYS A 380 3.26 -6.39 -15.50
CA LYS A 380 3.26 -5.34 -16.53
C LYS A 380 1.84 -4.88 -16.87
N GLY A 381 0.94 -5.83 -17.14
CA GLY A 381 -0.44 -5.51 -17.53
C GLY A 381 -1.23 -4.83 -16.43
N SER A 382 -1.09 -5.28 -15.18
CA SER A 382 -1.81 -4.71 -14.03
C SER A 382 -1.35 -3.30 -13.64
N GLN A 383 -0.16 -2.86 -14.07
CA GLN A 383 0.32 -1.51 -13.77
C GLN A 383 -0.63 -0.42 -14.28
N MET A 384 -1.15 -0.56 -15.50
CA MET A 384 -2.07 0.43 -16.08
C MET A 384 -3.36 0.55 -15.26
N LEU A 385 -3.89 -0.58 -14.78
CA LEU A 385 -5.09 -0.60 -13.93
C LEU A 385 -4.84 -0.05 -12.52
N ALA A 386 -3.61 -0.16 -12.04
CA ALA A 386 -3.22 0.40 -10.74
C ALA A 386 -3.05 1.93 -10.75
N LEU A 387 -3.05 2.57 -11.92
CA LEU A 387 -2.79 3.99 -12.12
C LEU A 387 -3.95 4.69 -12.86
N ASP A 388 -5.14 4.11 -12.86
CA ASP A 388 -6.29 4.53 -13.68
C ASP A 388 -7.04 5.77 -13.18
N THR A 389 -6.70 6.26 -11.97
CA THR A 389 -7.28 7.48 -11.40
C THR A 389 -6.19 8.45 -10.93
N SER A 390 -6.53 9.76 -10.88
CA SER A 390 -5.60 10.80 -10.40
C SER A 390 -5.08 10.50 -8.99
N SER A 391 -5.94 10.03 -8.07
CA SER A 391 -5.52 9.65 -6.70
C SER A 391 -4.57 8.47 -6.67
N LYS A 392 -4.84 7.40 -7.45
CA LYS A 392 -3.94 6.24 -7.53
C LYS A 392 -2.59 6.61 -8.15
N LEU A 393 -2.60 7.45 -9.18
CA LEU A 393 -1.36 7.93 -9.79
C LEU A 393 -0.57 8.82 -8.82
N ALA A 394 -1.23 9.76 -8.12
CA ALA A 394 -0.57 10.58 -7.09
C ALA A 394 0.03 9.72 -5.97
N ALA A 395 -0.71 8.72 -5.47
CA ALA A 395 -0.21 7.80 -4.44
C ALA A 395 1.01 6.99 -4.92
N ALA A 396 1.01 6.51 -6.18
CA ALA A 396 2.14 5.81 -6.76
C ALA A 396 3.37 6.72 -6.91
N LEU A 397 3.17 7.96 -7.38
CA LEU A 397 4.24 8.96 -7.51
C LEU A 397 4.84 9.34 -6.15
N LEU A 398 4.00 9.50 -5.12
CA LEU A 398 4.47 9.70 -3.76
C LEU A 398 5.30 8.51 -3.28
N GLN A 399 4.81 7.27 -3.48
CA GLN A 399 5.55 6.07 -3.07
C GLN A 399 6.91 5.96 -3.78
N TYR A 400 6.99 6.29 -5.07
CA TYR A 400 8.26 6.29 -5.80
C TYR A 400 9.26 7.33 -5.25
N GLN A 401 8.77 8.51 -4.81
CA GLN A 401 9.62 9.50 -4.14
C GLN A 401 10.12 8.99 -2.78
N LEU A 402 9.24 8.37 -1.97
CA LEU A 402 9.60 7.76 -0.68
C LEU A 402 10.60 6.63 -0.87
N ASP A 403 10.42 5.82 -1.90
CA ASP A 403 11.35 4.77 -2.30
C ASP A 403 12.65 5.33 -2.93
N LYS A 404 12.81 6.65 -3.04
CA LYS A 404 13.97 7.33 -3.66
C LYS A 404 14.25 6.85 -5.09
N LEU A 405 13.20 6.55 -5.84
CA LEU A 405 13.29 6.12 -7.24
C LEU A 405 13.36 7.33 -8.18
N PRO A 406 13.97 7.18 -9.37
CA PRO A 406 14.00 8.27 -10.34
C PRO A 406 12.60 8.58 -10.89
N ILE A 407 12.38 9.83 -11.30
CA ILE A 407 11.07 10.31 -11.78
C ILE A 407 10.54 9.53 -13.00
N ASP A 408 11.42 8.97 -13.80
CA ASP A 408 11.12 8.16 -14.98
C ASP A 408 10.96 6.65 -14.65
N TYR A 409 10.92 6.27 -13.37
CA TYR A 409 10.79 4.88 -12.96
C TYR A 409 9.53 4.22 -13.52
N ILE A 410 8.41 4.95 -13.58
CA ILE A 410 7.14 4.43 -14.09
C ILE A 410 7.26 3.94 -15.55
N GLU A 411 8.07 4.62 -16.34
CA GLU A 411 8.32 4.28 -17.75
C GLU A 411 9.28 3.09 -17.87
N LYS A 412 10.28 3.02 -16.99
CA LYS A 412 11.35 2.00 -16.99
C LYS A 412 10.96 0.69 -16.31
N ARG A 413 9.94 0.70 -15.43
CA ARG A 413 9.59 -0.43 -14.58
C ARG A 413 9.34 -1.73 -15.36
N ASN A 414 8.63 -1.64 -16.48
CA ASN A 414 8.33 -2.82 -17.29
C ASN A 414 9.59 -3.48 -17.85
N ALA A 415 10.56 -2.69 -18.30
CA ALA A 415 11.85 -3.20 -18.75
C ALA A 415 12.65 -3.87 -17.60
N ILE A 416 12.58 -3.28 -16.39
CA ILE A 416 13.21 -3.87 -15.18
C ILE A 416 12.54 -5.22 -14.82
N VAL A 417 11.22 -5.32 -14.91
CA VAL A 417 10.49 -6.59 -14.71
C VAL A 417 10.90 -7.62 -15.76
N ASP A 418 10.99 -7.22 -17.03
CA ASP A 418 11.37 -8.13 -18.12
C ASP A 418 12.81 -8.65 -18.01
N ALA A 419 13.70 -7.85 -17.44
CA ALA A 419 15.11 -8.23 -17.27
C ALA A 419 15.33 -9.35 -16.23
N VAL A 420 14.38 -9.63 -15.34
CA VAL A 420 14.53 -10.70 -14.33
C VAL A 420 14.67 -12.06 -15.00
N THR A 421 15.76 -12.75 -14.74
CA THR A 421 16.04 -14.10 -15.25
C THR A 421 15.49 -15.20 -14.32
N LEU A 422 15.35 -16.42 -14.84
CA LEU A 422 14.93 -17.58 -14.04
C LEU A 422 15.93 -17.89 -12.91
N ASP A 423 17.23 -17.74 -13.19
CA ASP A 423 18.29 -17.96 -12.21
C ASP A 423 18.22 -16.96 -11.06
N GLU A 424 18.00 -15.67 -11.35
CA GLU A 424 17.79 -14.63 -10.33
C GLU A 424 16.53 -14.90 -9.50
N ALA A 425 15.43 -15.31 -10.13
CA ALA A 425 14.19 -15.67 -9.44
C ALA A 425 14.38 -16.86 -8.50
N LYS A 426 15.12 -17.90 -8.92
CA LYS A 426 15.47 -19.06 -8.07
C LYS A 426 16.33 -18.64 -6.87
N LYS A 427 17.37 -17.82 -7.09
CA LYS A 427 18.21 -17.29 -6.01
C LYS A 427 17.41 -16.43 -5.03
N ALA A 428 16.51 -15.61 -5.53
CA ALA A 428 15.63 -14.79 -4.70
C ALA A 428 14.67 -15.65 -3.86
N ALA A 429 14.09 -16.72 -4.42
CA ALA A 429 13.25 -17.66 -3.68
C ALA A 429 14.02 -18.35 -2.55
N GLN A 430 15.22 -18.83 -2.82
CA GLN A 430 16.09 -19.43 -1.81
C GLN A 430 16.47 -18.43 -0.71
N ARG A 431 16.78 -17.17 -1.07
CA ARG A 431 17.11 -16.12 -0.12
C ARG A 431 15.96 -15.77 0.80
N LEU A 432 14.73 -15.65 0.27
CA LEU A 432 13.54 -15.27 1.04
C LEU A 432 13.07 -16.39 1.98
N TRP A 433 13.10 -17.64 1.53
CA TRP A 433 12.42 -18.74 2.24
C TRP A 433 13.31 -19.95 2.57
N GLY A 434 14.57 -19.94 2.20
CA GLY A 434 15.48 -21.07 2.41
C GLY A 434 15.75 -21.42 3.88
N GLN A 435 15.47 -20.49 4.80
CA GLN A 435 15.62 -20.69 6.24
C GLN A 435 14.30 -21.09 6.94
N GLY A 436 13.19 -21.22 6.21
CA GLY A 436 11.87 -21.47 6.77
C GLY A 436 11.10 -20.19 7.08
N LEU A 437 10.16 -20.26 8.03
CA LEU A 437 9.22 -19.19 8.34
C LEU A 437 9.24 -18.78 9.82
N LEU A 438 8.99 -17.53 10.08
CA LEU A 438 8.37 -17.04 11.31
C LEU A 438 6.87 -17.34 11.21
N THR A 439 6.28 -17.99 12.21
CA THR A 439 4.85 -18.36 12.17
C THR A 439 4.19 -17.99 13.48
N VAL A 440 3.08 -17.26 13.39
CA VAL A 440 2.21 -16.94 14.52
C VAL A 440 0.84 -17.56 14.28
N VAL A 441 0.34 -18.29 15.26
CA VAL A 441 -0.97 -18.94 15.21
C VAL A 441 -1.83 -18.37 16.32
N VAL A 442 -3.00 -17.83 15.98
CA VAL A 442 -3.97 -17.29 16.95
C VAL A 442 -5.28 -18.05 16.78
N GLY A 443 -5.73 -18.73 17.84
CA GLY A 443 -6.95 -19.53 17.80
C GLY A 443 -7.03 -20.52 18.92
N ARG A 444 -7.92 -21.51 18.77
CA ARG A 444 -8.01 -22.62 19.73
C ARG A 444 -6.76 -23.49 19.69
N ALA A 445 -6.32 -23.94 20.84
CA ALA A 445 -5.25 -24.91 20.92
C ALA A 445 -5.61 -26.15 20.06
N PRO A 446 -4.66 -26.69 19.27
CA PRO A 446 -4.92 -27.95 18.59
C PRO A 446 -5.35 -28.98 19.64
N GLN A 447 -6.55 -29.56 19.50
CA GLN A 447 -6.91 -30.71 20.30
C GLN A 447 -5.86 -31.79 20.00
N ALA A 448 -5.17 -32.28 21.04
CA ALA A 448 -4.36 -33.49 20.89
C ALA A 448 -5.27 -34.52 20.23
N ALA A 449 -4.79 -35.09 19.11
CA ALA A 449 -5.56 -36.09 18.38
C ALA A 449 -6.10 -37.09 19.42
N ALA A 450 -7.44 -37.17 19.52
CA ALA A 450 -8.07 -38.12 20.42
C ALA A 450 -7.48 -39.50 20.05
N GLN A 451 -6.75 -40.13 20.97
CA GLN A 451 -6.32 -41.49 20.79
C GLN A 451 -7.59 -42.30 20.44
N PRO A 452 -7.59 -43.07 19.37
CA PRO A 452 -8.72 -43.91 19.06
C PRO A 452 -9.00 -44.75 20.29
N ALA A 453 -10.24 -44.67 20.83
CA ALA A 453 -10.67 -45.45 21.95
C ALA A 453 -10.31 -46.93 21.69
N ALA A 454 -9.53 -47.50 22.56
CA ALA A 454 -9.18 -48.90 22.48
C ALA A 454 -10.48 -49.72 22.39
N VAL A 455 -10.67 -50.35 21.24
CA VAL A 455 -11.79 -51.26 21.03
C VAL A 455 -11.62 -52.40 22.07
N ALA A 456 -12.51 -52.38 23.08
CA ALA A 456 -12.54 -53.48 24.06
C ALA A 456 -12.80 -54.79 23.32
N ALA A 457 -11.89 -55.73 23.46
CA ALA A 457 -12.04 -57.10 22.90
C ALA A 457 -13.31 -57.73 23.51
N PRO A 458 -14.11 -58.45 22.68
CA PRO A 458 -15.27 -59.15 23.20
C PRO A 458 -14.81 -60.26 24.15
N THR A 459 -15.32 -60.22 25.38
CA THR A 459 -15.20 -61.33 26.37
C THR A 459 -15.96 -62.53 25.82
N ALA A 460 -15.22 -63.57 25.50
CA ALA A 460 -15.78 -64.88 25.19
C ALA A 460 -16.39 -65.50 26.48
N ASN A 461 -17.67 -65.83 26.41
CA ASN A 461 -18.36 -66.81 27.24
C ASN A 461 -18.52 -68.10 26.48
#